data_34826fe7055bfd02e8565088e4e7acc2
#
_entry.id   34826fe7055bfd02e8565088e4e7acc2
#
_cell.length_a   1.000
_cell.length_b   1.000
_cell.length_c   1.000
_cell.angle_alpha   90.00
_cell.angle_beta   90.00
_cell.angle_gamma   90.00
#
_symmetry.space_group_name_H-M   'P 1'
#
loop_
_entity.id
_entity.type
_entity.pdbx_description
1 polymer ?
#
loop_
_entity_poly.entity_id
_entity_poly.type
_entity_poly.pdbx_seq_one_letter_code
_entity_poly.pdbx_strand_id
1 'polypeptide(L)'
;MSAVSSQELAGLDVFADIPAQDLEALAVHLQPLRAAAGEVLMRQGEIAASFSIITSGRVEIRHVAPEGQDVVTELLPGSIVGEIALLRNQPRTATVLAKDDVCGYRGYNRAFECMLAMPVVAERMVCTARQRLAAYIAPIPVLTGHGDGLFLRPVLPGDAERFHSSGSFSRQTLYRRYQGGAPTEARLAYLFEVDYVDHFVWVVTDGGDGPAVADARFVRDEDDPTSAEVALTVADAYQGRGLGTLLLVALAIAARVDGIRRFHARVLSDNPPARALGEKVNARWGQEEYGVITTAGDIPDLDDLPLDYDTRLRIEQVARQVIHAFD
;
A
#
# COMPACT_ATOMS: atom_id res chain seq x y z
N MET A 1 -36.99 3.05 16.08
CA MET A 1 -35.63 2.87 15.48
C MET A 1 -35.05 4.26 15.34
N SER A 2 -33.92 4.56 15.99
CA SER A 2 -33.27 5.86 15.87
C SER A 2 -32.80 6.06 14.42
N ALA A 3 -33.07 7.23 13.84
CA ALA A 3 -32.57 7.57 12.52
C ALA A 3 -31.03 7.65 12.59
N VAL A 4 -30.35 7.29 11.50
CA VAL A 4 -28.89 7.43 11.40
C VAL A 4 -28.54 8.91 11.54
N SER A 5 -27.62 9.23 12.46
CA SER A 5 -27.22 10.60 12.73
C SER A 5 -26.00 10.97 11.86
N SER A 6 -26.10 12.08 11.11
CA SER A 6 -24.95 12.64 10.39
C SER A 6 -23.80 13.00 11.34
N GLN A 7 -24.09 13.33 12.60
CA GLN A 7 -23.10 13.60 13.62
C GLN A 7 -22.27 12.36 14.01
N GLU A 8 -22.91 11.17 14.06
CA GLU A 8 -22.17 9.92 14.28
C GLU A 8 -21.26 9.57 13.10
N LEU A 9 -21.72 9.83 11.86
CA LEU A 9 -20.89 9.64 10.67
C LEU A 9 -19.68 10.59 10.66
N ALA A 10 -19.87 11.85 11.02
CA ALA A 10 -18.80 12.85 11.09
C ALA A 10 -17.69 12.49 12.09
N GLY A 11 -17.97 11.64 13.06
CA GLY A 11 -16.98 11.12 14.02
C GLY A 11 -16.08 10.00 13.47
N LEU A 12 -16.30 9.54 12.24
CA LEU A 12 -15.51 8.47 11.62
C LEU A 12 -14.46 9.06 10.68
N ASP A 13 -13.23 8.58 10.75
CA ASP A 13 -12.09 9.13 9.98
C ASP A 13 -12.34 9.17 8.47
N VAL A 14 -13.05 8.17 7.92
CA VAL A 14 -13.41 8.14 6.50
C VAL A 14 -14.26 9.33 6.07
N PHE A 15 -15.03 9.91 6.99
CA PHE A 15 -15.89 11.06 6.77
C PHE A 15 -15.36 12.36 7.40
N ALA A 16 -14.11 12.38 7.89
CA ALA A 16 -13.50 13.58 8.42
C ALA A 16 -13.49 14.70 7.36
N ASP A 17 -13.84 15.91 7.79
CA ASP A 17 -13.90 17.12 6.96
C ASP A 17 -15.00 17.11 5.87
N ILE A 18 -15.95 16.18 5.91
CA ILE A 18 -17.08 16.15 4.98
C ILE A 18 -18.20 17.08 5.47
N PRO A 19 -18.77 17.92 4.59
CA PRO A 19 -19.87 18.81 4.94
C PRO A 19 -21.08 18.06 5.53
N ALA A 20 -21.69 18.61 6.58
CA ALA A 20 -22.82 17.98 7.26
C ALA A 20 -23.99 17.68 6.30
N GLN A 21 -24.24 18.52 5.30
CA GLN A 21 -25.27 18.33 4.29
C GLN A 21 -25.07 17.04 3.47
N ASP A 22 -23.83 16.72 3.13
CA ASP A 22 -23.51 15.52 2.36
C ASP A 22 -23.68 14.27 3.23
N LEU A 23 -23.28 14.35 4.51
CA LEU A 23 -23.51 13.27 5.48
C LEU A 23 -24.99 13.06 5.79
N GLU A 24 -25.81 14.11 5.82
CA GLU A 24 -27.27 14.01 5.93
C GLU A 24 -27.86 13.29 4.71
N ALA A 25 -27.40 13.64 3.50
CA ALA A 25 -27.82 12.97 2.27
C ALA A 25 -27.45 11.47 2.28
N LEU A 26 -26.29 11.10 2.81
CA LEU A 26 -25.89 9.70 2.98
C LEU A 26 -26.73 9.00 4.05
N ALA A 27 -26.94 9.63 5.20
CA ALA A 27 -27.60 9.03 6.37
C ALA A 27 -29.02 8.50 6.07
N VAL A 28 -29.78 9.16 5.19
CA VAL A 28 -31.13 8.73 4.81
C VAL A 28 -31.16 7.42 4.03
N HIS A 29 -30.03 7.00 3.46
CA HIS A 29 -29.86 5.76 2.70
C HIS A 29 -29.20 4.63 3.52
N LEU A 30 -28.83 4.88 4.78
CA LEU A 30 -28.23 3.91 5.68
C LEU A 30 -29.29 3.29 6.59
N GLN A 31 -29.10 2.02 6.91
CA GLN A 31 -29.94 1.26 7.84
C GLN A 31 -29.10 0.83 9.05
N PRO A 32 -29.65 0.87 10.27
CA PRO A 32 -28.96 0.35 11.44
C PRO A 32 -28.57 -1.12 11.26
N LEU A 33 -27.34 -1.44 11.59
CA LEU A 33 -26.78 -2.80 11.62
C LEU A 33 -26.52 -3.19 13.07
N ARG A 34 -26.92 -4.41 13.43
CA ARG A 34 -26.52 -5.09 14.66
C ARG A 34 -26.22 -6.54 14.32
N ALA A 35 -25.15 -7.06 14.87
CA ALA A 35 -24.77 -8.46 14.75
C ALA A 35 -24.19 -8.96 16.07
N ALA A 36 -24.58 -10.15 16.49
CA ALA A 36 -24.02 -10.79 17.66
C ALA A 36 -22.62 -11.36 17.36
N ALA A 37 -21.82 -11.54 18.39
CA ALA A 37 -20.55 -12.23 18.27
C ALA A 37 -20.72 -13.60 17.60
N GLY A 38 -19.90 -13.91 16.60
CA GLY A 38 -19.97 -15.13 15.77
C GLY A 38 -20.91 -15.05 14.57
N GLU A 39 -21.67 -13.97 14.39
CA GLU A 39 -22.54 -13.80 13.24
C GLU A 39 -21.75 -13.42 11.98
N VAL A 40 -22.08 -14.06 10.84
CA VAL A 40 -21.48 -13.78 9.54
C VAL A 40 -22.25 -12.64 8.87
N LEU A 41 -21.56 -11.53 8.65
CA LEU A 41 -22.11 -10.34 7.98
C LEU A 41 -22.12 -10.49 6.45
N MET A 42 -21.08 -11.13 5.90
CA MET A 42 -20.87 -11.35 4.46
C MET A 42 -20.06 -12.64 4.25
N ARG A 43 -20.29 -13.36 3.16
CA ARG A 43 -19.52 -14.56 2.80
C ARG A 43 -18.72 -14.34 1.52
N GLN A 44 -17.48 -14.82 1.49
CA GLN A 44 -16.65 -14.83 0.28
C GLN A 44 -17.38 -15.54 -0.87
N GLY A 45 -17.31 -14.98 -2.08
CA GLY A 45 -17.94 -15.51 -3.28
C GLY A 45 -19.42 -15.11 -3.47
N GLU A 46 -20.11 -14.55 -2.46
CA GLU A 46 -21.48 -14.04 -2.61
C GLU A 46 -21.52 -12.79 -3.50
N ILE A 47 -22.63 -12.58 -4.20
CA ILE A 47 -22.87 -11.36 -4.98
C ILE A 47 -22.96 -10.16 -4.02
N ALA A 48 -22.22 -9.11 -4.33
CA ALA A 48 -22.18 -7.90 -3.54
C ALA A 48 -23.39 -6.98 -3.85
N ALA A 49 -24.19 -6.68 -2.84
CA ALA A 49 -25.32 -5.75 -2.95
C ALA A 49 -25.31 -4.67 -1.87
N SER A 50 -24.39 -4.74 -0.91
CA SER A 50 -24.36 -3.85 0.25
C SER A 50 -22.92 -3.67 0.77
N PHE A 51 -22.72 -2.65 1.60
CA PHE A 51 -21.53 -2.48 2.44
C PHE A 51 -21.98 -2.23 3.89
N SER A 52 -21.07 -2.29 4.83
CA SER A 52 -21.35 -1.94 6.22
C SER A 52 -20.28 -0.99 6.77
N ILE A 53 -20.72 -0.04 7.58
CA ILE A 53 -19.88 0.87 8.36
C ILE A 53 -19.94 0.37 9.80
N ILE A 54 -18.82 0.01 10.38
CA ILE A 54 -18.73 -0.51 11.74
C ILE A 54 -18.49 0.66 12.70
N THR A 55 -19.40 0.90 13.63
CA THR A 55 -19.26 1.98 14.62
C THR A 55 -18.86 1.50 16.01
N SER A 56 -19.13 0.21 16.32
CA SER A 56 -18.66 -0.43 17.55
C SER A 56 -18.52 -1.94 17.37
N GLY A 57 -17.69 -2.55 18.21
CA GLY A 57 -17.31 -3.96 18.08
C GLY A 57 -16.23 -4.16 17.01
N ARG A 58 -15.69 -5.37 16.92
CA ARG A 58 -14.64 -5.75 15.97
C ARG A 58 -15.17 -6.77 14.98
N VAL A 59 -14.68 -6.72 13.76
CA VAL A 59 -14.97 -7.74 12.74
C VAL A 59 -13.68 -8.40 12.28
N GLU A 60 -13.76 -9.68 12.00
CA GLU A 60 -12.71 -10.47 11.39
C GLU A 60 -13.00 -10.60 9.89
N ILE A 61 -12.01 -10.25 9.09
CA ILE A 61 -12.01 -10.46 7.64
C ILE A 61 -11.20 -11.72 7.36
N ARG A 62 -11.81 -12.70 6.70
CA ARG A 62 -11.16 -13.94 6.32
C ARG A 62 -11.20 -14.08 4.80
N HIS A 63 -10.03 -13.95 4.18
CA HIS A 63 -9.82 -14.22 2.75
C HIS A 63 -9.19 -15.59 2.58
N VAL A 64 -9.90 -16.49 1.90
CA VAL A 64 -9.39 -17.81 1.53
C VAL A 64 -8.81 -17.71 0.13
N ALA A 65 -7.48 -17.89 0.03
CA ALA A 65 -6.80 -17.85 -1.25
C ALA A 65 -7.02 -19.17 -2.03
N PRO A 66 -7.22 -19.10 -3.35
CA PRO A 66 -7.31 -20.31 -4.19
C PRO A 66 -6.01 -21.14 -4.14
N GLU A 67 -4.89 -20.47 -4.09
CA GLU A 67 -3.54 -21.01 -3.92
C GLU A 67 -2.79 -20.09 -2.96
N GLY A 68 -2.16 -20.64 -1.94
CA GLY A 68 -1.40 -19.87 -0.98
C GLY A 68 -1.94 -19.91 0.44
N GLN A 69 -1.62 -18.92 1.23
CA GLN A 69 -2.00 -18.84 2.64
C GLN A 69 -3.26 -17.98 2.82
N ASP A 70 -4.20 -18.48 3.63
CA ASP A 70 -5.36 -17.71 4.03
C ASP A 70 -4.94 -16.47 4.83
N VAL A 71 -5.59 -15.35 4.54
CA VAL A 71 -5.35 -14.08 5.23
C VAL A 71 -6.49 -13.80 6.18
N VAL A 72 -6.14 -13.58 7.46
CA VAL A 72 -7.09 -13.20 8.50
C VAL A 72 -6.67 -11.85 9.07
N THR A 73 -7.56 -10.87 9.02
CA THR A 73 -7.31 -9.51 9.51
C THR A 73 -8.47 -9.07 10.40
N GLU A 74 -8.17 -8.38 11.48
CA GLU A 74 -9.16 -7.75 12.36
C GLU A 74 -9.34 -6.28 11.98
N LEU A 75 -10.60 -5.82 11.89
CA LEU A 75 -10.92 -4.43 11.69
C LEU A 75 -11.65 -3.85 12.90
N LEU A 76 -11.26 -2.64 13.23
CA LEU A 76 -11.74 -1.86 14.36
C LEU A 76 -12.96 -0.98 13.97
N PRO A 77 -13.68 -0.41 14.94
CA PRO A 77 -14.66 0.63 14.69
C PRO A 77 -14.09 1.77 13.81
N GLY A 78 -14.94 2.35 12.98
CA GLY A 78 -14.56 3.30 11.92
C GLY A 78 -14.36 2.67 10.55
N SER A 79 -14.25 1.34 10.47
CA SER A 79 -14.00 0.64 9.21
C SER A 79 -15.25 0.49 8.36
N ILE A 80 -15.06 0.58 7.03
CA ILE A 80 -16.05 0.16 6.03
C ILE A 80 -15.68 -1.25 5.57
N VAL A 81 -16.69 -2.14 5.40
CA VAL A 81 -16.51 -3.50 4.91
C VAL A 81 -17.46 -3.81 3.78
N GLY A 82 -17.00 -4.60 2.80
CA GLY A 82 -17.77 -5.00 1.64
C GLY A 82 -17.72 -4.00 0.48
N GLU A 83 -16.97 -2.93 0.61
CA GLU A 83 -16.76 -1.88 -0.39
C GLU A 83 -15.97 -2.39 -1.62
N ILE A 84 -14.97 -3.27 -1.42
CA ILE A 84 -14.09 -3.78 -2.49
C ILE A 84 -14.91 -4.44 -3.60
N ALA A 85 -15.84 -5.30 -3.21
CA ALA A 85 -16.67 -6.02 -4.16
C ALA A 85 -17.63 -5.11 -4.93
N LEU A 86 -18.12 -4.02 -4.30
CA LEU A 86 -18.94 -3.00 -4.95
C LEU A 86 -18.11 -2.12 -5.89
N LEU A 87 -16.92 -1.67 -5.47
CA LEU A 87 -16.00 -0.91 -6.32
C LEU A 87 -15.63 -1.68 -7.59
N ARG A 88 -15.40 -2.99 -7.48
CA ARG A 88 -14.98 -3.87 -8.59
C ARG A 88 -16.13 -4.47 -9.37
N ASN A 89 -17.37 -4.28 -8.92
CA ASN A 89 -18.54 -4.99 -9.44
C ASN A 89 -18.32 -6.51 -9.54
N GLN A 90 -17.77 -7.10 -8.48
CA GLN A 90 -17.36 -8.51 -8.39
C GLN A 90 -17.96 -9.18 -7.14
N PRO A 91 -17.94 -10.52 -7.05
CA PRO A 91 -18.30 -11.22 -5.82
C PRO A 91 -17.42 -10.81 -4.62
N ARG A 92 -17.94 -11.05 -3.40
CA ARG A 92 -17.24 -10.78 -2.15
C ARG A 92 -15.84 -11.39 -2.14
N THR A 93 -14.83 -10.58 -1.85
CA THR A 93 -13.43 -11.01 -1.81
C THR A 93 -13.07 -11.77 -0.54
N ALA A 94 -13.86 -11.61 0.53
CA ALA A 94 -13.61 -12.23 1.83
C ALA A 94 -14.91 -12.45 2.61
N THR A 95 -14.86 -13.32 3.61
CA THR A 95 -15.89 -13.49 4.63
C THR A 95 -15.67 -12.49 5.75
N VAL A 96 -16.75 -11.83 6.20
CA VAL A 96 -16.75 -10.89 7.33
C VAL A 96 -17.54 -11.49 8.48
N LEU A 97 -16.89 -11.67 9.62
CA LEU A 97 -17.44 -12.27 10.83
C LEU A 97 -17.40 -11.25 11.98
N ALA A 98 -18.50 -11.10 12.70
CA ALA A 98 -18.55 -10.33 13.94
C ALA A 98 -17.72 -11.04 15.02
N LYS A 99 -16.68 -10.42 15.53
CA LYS A 99 -15.84 -10.99 16.59
C LYS A 99 -16.39 -10.70 17.99
N ASP A 100 -16.99 -9.54 18.12
CA ASP A 100 -17.75 -9.07 19.28
C ASP A 100 -19.18 -8.75 18.83
N ASP A 101 -20.04 -8.26 19.76
CA ASP A 101 -21.29 -7.64 19.38
C ASP A 101 -21.00 -6.35 18.60
N VAL A 102 -21.45 -6.33 17.34
CA VAL A 102 -21.19 -5.26 16.39
C VAL A 102 -22.41 -4.38 16.23
N CYS A 103 -22.22 -3.06 16.30
CA CYS A 103 -23.17 -2.07 15.83
C CYS A 103 -22.58 -1.24 14.67
N GLY A 104 -23.46 -0.69 13.85
CA GLY A 104 -23.07 0.16 12.74
C GLY A 104 -24.21 0.43 11.79
N TYR A 105 -23.88 0.61 10.53
CA TYR A 105 -24.83 0.93 9.47
C TYR A 105 -24.59 0.05 8.25
N ARG A 106 -25.69 -0.35 7.60
CA ARG A 106 -25.66 -1.03 6.29
C ARG A 106 -26.16 -0.09 5.22
N GLY A 107 -25.39 0.04 4.15
CA GLY A 107 -25.75 0.78 2.95
C GLY A 107 -25.88 -0.15 1.75
N TYR A 108 -26.76 0.22 0.82
CA TYR A 108 -26.95 -0.41 -0.48
C TYR A 108 -26.54 0.54 -1.60
N ASN A 109 -26.82 0.20 -2.87
CA ASN A 109 -26.34 0.95 -4.05
C ASN A 109 -26.52 2.47 -3.94
N ARG A 110 -27.67 2.97 -3.44
CA ARG A 110 -27.90 4.42 -3.29
C ARG A 110 -26.95 5.06 -2.28
N ALA A 111 -26.75 4.42 -1.14
CA ALA A 111 -25.78 4.89 -0.14
C ALA A 111 -24.36 4.85 -0.71
N PHE A 112 -24.03 3.83 -1.50
CA PHE A 112 -22.73 3.69 -2.14
C PHE A 112 -22.48 4.78 -3.20
N GLU A 113 -23.49 5.06 -4.04
CA GLU A 113 -23.46 6.17 -5.00
C GLU A 113 -23.24 7.52 -4.31
N CYS A 114 -23.89 7.76 -3.15
CA CYS A 114 -23.66 8.97 -2.35
C CYS A 114 -22.21 9.05 -1.86
N MET A 115 -21.62 7.94 -1.42
CA MET A 115 -20.21 7.92 -0.98
C MET A 115 -19.25 8.20 -2.14
N LEU A 116 -19.50 7.63 -3.31
CA LEU A 116 -18.69 7.85 -4.51
C LEU A 116 -18.82 9.29 -5.06
N ALA A 117 -19.95 9.97 -4.81
CA ALA A 117 -20.16 11.36 -5.19
C ALA A 117 -19.38 12.35 -4.30
N MET A 118 -18.82 11.91 -3.17
CA MET A 118 -17.94 12.67 -2.31
C MET A 118 -16.47 12.34 -2.63
N PRO A 119 -15.72 13.17 -3.38
CA PRO A 119 -14.38 12.81 -3.89
C PRO A 119 -13.42 12.35 -2.80
N VAL A 120 -13.38 13.06 -1.68
CA VAL A 120 -12.49 12.72 -0.54
C VAL A 120 -12.84 11.36 0.08
N VAL A 121 -14.13 11.03 0.20
CA VAL A 121 -14.59 9.72 0.72
C VAL A 121 -14.26 8.61 -0.28
N ALA A 122 -14.50 8.84 -1.56
CA ALA A 122 -14.18 7.89 -2.62
C ALA A 122 -12.68 7.57 -2.66
N GLU A 123 -11.82 8.59 -2.58
CA GLU A 123 -10.37 8.45 -2.54
C GLU A 123 -9.91 7.65 -1.31
N ARG A 124 -10.35 8.02 -0.09
CA ARG A 124 -10.04 7.30 1.15
C ARG A 124 -10.48 5.83 1.09
N MET A 125 -11.67 5.60 0.54
CA MET A 125 -12.22 4.25 0.41
C MET A 125 -11.42 3.40 -0.60
N VAL A 126 -11.05 3.96 -1.75
CA VAL A 126 -10.23 3.27 -2.77
C VAL A 126 -8.83 2.98 -2.22
N CYS A 127 -8.19 3.94 -1.54
CA CYS A 127 -6.89 3.76 -0.89
C CYS A 127 -6.93 2.60 0.12
N THR A 128 -7.90 2.61 1.04
CA THR A 128 -8.08 1.53 2.03
C THR A 128 -8.33 0.18 1.35
N ALA A 129 -9.13 0.16 0.29
CA ALA A 129 -9.44 -1.06 -0.45
C ALA A 129 -8.20 -1.61 -1.18
N ARG A 130 -7.33 -0.76 -1.76
CA ARG A 130 -6.04 -1.18 -2.33
C ARG A 130 -5.11 -1.78 -1.27
N GLN A 131 -5.00 -1.15 -0.11
CA GLN A 131 -4.21 -1.68 1.02
C GLN A 131 -4.66 -3.08 1.44
N ARG A 132 -5.98 -3.32 1.50
CA ARG A 132 -6.54 -4.63 1.83
C ARG A 132 -6.26 -5.67 0.72
N LEU A 133 -6.40 -5.28 -0.54
CA LEU A 133 -6.07 -6.16 -1.67
C LEU A 133 -4.60 -6.51 -1.71
N ALA A 134 -3.70 -5.55 -1.43
CA ALA A 134 -2.27 -5.79 -1.33
C ALA A 134 -1.93 -6.85 -0.28
N ALA A 135 -2.67 -6.88 0.85
CA ALA A 135 -2.49 -7.88 1.90
C ALA A 135 -2.91 -9.31 1.49
N TYR A 136 -3.75 -9.46 0.46
CA TYR A 136 -4.16 -10.77 -0.07
C TYR A 136 -3.17 -11.34 -1.09
N ILE A 137 -2.16 -10.57 -1.49
CA ILE A 137 -1.18 -10.98 -2.48
C ILE A 137 -0.07 -11.80 -1.80
N ALA A 138 0.20 -13.00 -2.32
CA ALA A 138 1.29 -13.82 -1.83
C ALA A 138 2.65 -13.12 -2.07
N PRO A 139 3.51 -13.01 -1.05
CA PRO A 139 4.84 -12.44 -1.19
C PRO A 139 5.69 -13.20 -2.22
N ILE A 140 6.50 -12.49 -2.98
CA ILE A 140 7.39 -13.06 -4.00
C ILE A 140 8.69 -13.49 -3.32
N PRO A 141 9.07 -14.80 -3.38
CA PRO A 141 10.36 -15.23 -2.85
C PRO A 141 11.52 -14.53 -3.57
N VAL A 142 12.47 -14.02 -2.82
CA VAL A 142 13.69 -13.38 -3.33
C VAL A 142 14.83 -14.36 -3.26
N LEU A 143 15.40 -14.74 -4.41
CA LEU A 143 16.56 -15.60 -4.48
C LEU A 143 17.83 -14.74 -4.41
N THR A 144 18.39 -14.62 -3.22
CA THR A 144 19.78 -14.16 -3.08
C THR A 144 20.69 -15.37 -3.05
N GLY A 145 21.92 -15.27 -3.50
CA GLY A 145 22.88 -16.39 -3.44
C GLY A 145 23.20 -16.86 -2.01
N HIS A 146 22.50 -16.38 -0.99
CA HIS A 146 22.74 -16.62 0.43
C HIS A 146 21.69 -17.55 1.10
N GLY A 147 20.63 -17.97 0.38
CA GLY A 147 19.61 -18.89 0.92
C GLY A 147 18.69 -18.29 1.99
N ASP A 148 18.47 -17.00 1.94
CA ASP A 148 17.92 -16.18 3.04
C ASP A 148 16.42 -16.17 3.02
N GLY A 149 15.59 -16.93 2.86
CA GLY A 149 14.12 -16.84 3.06
C GLY A 149 13.48 -15.42 2.97
N LEU A 150 13.99 -14.59 2.05
CA LEU A 150 13.53 -13.22 1.86
C LEU A 150 12.32 -13.16 0.93
N PHE A 151 11.45 -12.20 1.16
CA PHE A 151 10.23 -12.02 0.36
C PHE A 151 10.04 -10.56 -0.03
N LEU A 152 9.69 -10.33 -1.30
CA LEU A 152 9.30 -9.03 -1.85
C LEU A 152 7.77 -8.94 -1.91
N ARG A 153 7.21 -7.85 -1.42
CA ARG A 153 5.78 -7.55 -1.50
C ARG A 153 5.51 -6.04 -1.51
N PRO A 154 4.32 -5.59 -1.94
CA PRO A 154 3.90 -4.21 -1.68
C PRO A 154 3.89 -3.92 -0.19
N VAL A 155 4.09 -2.66 0.18
CA VAL A 155 3.98 -2.22 1.58
C VAL A 155 2.57 -2.48 2.11
N LEU A 156 2.48 -2.79 3.40
CA LEU A 156 1.21 -3.02 4.10
C LEU A 156 1.09 -2.08 5.30
N PRO A 157 -0.15 -1.78 5.75
CA PRO A 157 -0.36 -1.07 7.01
C PRO A 157 0.38 -1.76 8.17
N GLY A 158 1.07 -0.98 9.00
CA GLY A 158 1.90 -1.49 10.11
C GLY A 158 3.37 -1.77 9.75
N ASP A 159 3.77 -1.68 8.48
CA ASP A 159 5.17 -1.89 8.10
C ASP A 159 6.11 -0.79 8.63
N ALA A 160 5.60 0.42 8.88
CA ALA A 160 6.37 1.48 9.53
C ALA A 160 6.92 1.02 10.89
N GLU A 161 6.11 0.33 11.70
CA GLU A 161 6.51 -0.22 13.00
C GLU A 161 7.53 -1.35 12.84
N ARG A 162 7.36 -2.21 11.82
CA ARG A 162 8.30 -3.30 11.50
C ARG A 162 9.67 -2.78 11.07
N PHE A 163 9.70 -1.63 10.41
CA PHE A 163 10.94 -0.94 10.04
C PHE A 163 11.67 -0.40 11.27
N HIS A 164 10.94 0.16 12.24
CA HIS A 164 11.51 0.71 13.47
C HIS A 164 12.03 -0.38 14.42
N SER A 165 11.26 -1.44 14.59
CA SER A 165 11.57 -2.50 15.54
C SER A 165 12.77 -3.36 15.13
N SER A 166 13.14 -3.32 13.85
CA SER A 166 14.21 -4.20 13.33
C SER A 166 15.61 -3.86 13.87
N GLY A 167 15.86 -2.62 14.33
CA GLY A 167 17.19 -2.17 14.72
C GLY A 167 18.28 -2.35 13.65
N SER A 168 17.85 -2.68 12.42
CA SER A 168 18.69 -3.18 11.33
C SER A 168 19.38 -2.09 10.53
N PHE A 169 19.07 -0.81 10.83
CA PHE A 169 19.58 0.35 10.08
C PHE A 169 20.54 1.17 10.93
N SER A 170 21.80 1.26 10.54
CA SER A 170 22.76 2.14 11.21
C SER A 170 22.40 3.63 11.04
N ARG A 171 22.95 4.46 11.94
CA ARG A 171 22.82 5.93 11.81
C ARG A 171 23.31 6.43 10.46
N GLN A 172 24.34 5.81 9.89
CA GLN A 172 24.90 6.18 8.59
C GLN A 172 23.93 5.83 7.46
N THR A 173 23.29 4.66 7.48
CA THR A 173 22.28 4.26 6.50
C THR A 173 21.08 5.20 6.56
N LEU A 174 20.58 5.53 7.74
CA LEU A 174 19.48 6.48 7.92
C LEU A 174 19.87 7.90 7.49
N TYR A 175 21.09 8.36 7.82
CA TYR A 175 21.61 9.66 7.37
C TYR A 175 21.64 9.75 5.84
N ARG A 176 22.19 8.74 5.16
CA ARG A 176 22.24 8.69 3.69
C ARG A 176 20.85 8.66 3.06
N ARG A 177 19.91 8.01 3.71
CA ARG A 177 18.53 7.89 3.23
C ARG A 177 17.74 9.19 3.40
N TYR A 178 17.85 9.84 4.56
CA TYR A 178 17.01 10.97 4.96
C TYR A 178 17.72 12.32 4.94
N GLN A 179 18.99 12.36 4.59
CA GLN A 179 19.82 13.57 4.44
C GLN A 179 19.81 14.49 5.67
N GLY A 180 19.58 13.98 6.86
CA GLY A 180 19.51 14.82 8.07
C GLY A 180 19.30 14.09 9.38
N GLY A 181 19.37 12.76 9.37
CA GLY A 181 19.20 11.93 10.57
C GLY A 181 17.98 11.01 10.52
N ALA A 182 17.65 10.38 11.65
CA ALA A 182 16.50 9.49 11.74
C ALA A 182 15.20 10.24 11.42
N PRO A 183 14.28 9.66 10.63
CA PRO A 183 13.02 10.27 10.34
C PRO A 183 12.15 10.38 11.61
N THR A 184 11.32 11.41 11.69
CA THR A 184 10.28 11.52 12.71
C THR A 184 9.19 10.47 12.47
N GLU A 185 8.42 10.12 13.50
CA GLU A 185 7.27 9.21 13.36
C GLU A 185 6.30 9.67 12.26
N ALA A 186 5.98 10.97 12.22
CA ALA A 186 5.12 11.54 11.17
C ALA A 186 5.71 11.36 9.75
N ARG A 187 7.04 11.52 9.61
CA ARG A 187 7.70 11.30 8.31
C ARG A 187 7.68 9.83 7.91
N LEU A 188 7.79 8.93 8.88
CA LEU A 188 7.70 7.49 8.61
C LEU A 188 6.28 7.07 8.27
N ALA A 189 5.28 7.55 9.00
CA ALA A 189 3.89 7.33 8.64
C ALA A 189 3.64 7.74 7.19
N TYR A 190 4.01 8.96 6.80
CA TYR A 190 3.92 9.42 5.41
C TYR A 190 4.63 8.50 4.40
N LEU A 191 5.79 7.91 4.77
CA LEU A 191 6.55 7.03 3.87
C LEU A 191 5.87 5.67 3.63
N PHE A 192 4.97 5.26 4.50
CA PHE A 192 4.26 3.98 4.45
C PHE A 192 2.75 4.15 4.21
N GLU A 193 2.21 5.38 4.29
CA GLU A 193 0.87 5.72 3.86
C GLU A 193 0.89 5.94 2.34
N VAL A 194 0.56 4.90 1.59
CA VAL A 194 0.63 4.88 0.12
C VAL A 194 -0.74 4.68 -0.49
N ASP A 195 -0.95 5.27 -1.66
CA ASP A 195 -2.13 5.04 -2.52
C ASP A 195 -1.90 3.93 -3.55
N TYR A 196 -0.65 3.47 -3.69
CA TYR A 196 -0.15 2.48 -4.65
C TYR A 196 -0.21 2.91 -6.13
N VAL A 197 -0.46 4.16 -6.41
CA VAL A 197 -0.48 4.72 -7.77
C VAL A 197 0.56 5.83 -7.89
N ASP A 198 0.32 6.96 -7.24
CA ASP A 198 1.25 8.08 -7.24
C ASP A 198 2.38 7.90 -6.22
N HIS A 199 2.10 7.19 -5.14
CA HIS A 199 3.08 6.75 -4.16
C HIS A 199 3.06 5.24 -4.01
N PHE A 200 4.05 4.56 -4.53
CA PHE A 200 4.20 3.11 -4.48
C PHE A 200 5.44 2.67 -3.71
N VAL A 201 5.32 1.62 -2.90
CA VAL A 201 6.43 1.09 -2.10
C VAL A 201 6.51 -0.42 -2.19
N TRP A 202 7.69 -0.94 -2.54
CA TRP A 202 8.09 -2.33 -2.31
C TRP A 202 8.81 -2.47 -0.98
N VAL A 203 8.52 -3.56 -0.26
CA VAL A 203 9.21 -3.96 0.97
C VAL A 203 9.78 -5.35 0.81
N VAL A 204 11.02 -5.55 1.28
CA VAL A 204 11.61 -6.89 1.46
C VAL A 204 11.57 -7.25 2.93
N THR A 205 11.03 -8.42 3.25
CA THR A 205 10.96 -8.97 4.60
C THR A 205 11.85 -10.19 4.76
N ASP A 206 12.38 -10.42 5.96
CA ASP A 206 13.08 -11.64 6.33
C ASP A 206 12.09 -12.62 6.95
N GLY A 207 11.63 -13.59 6.14
CA GLY A 207 10.42 -14.38 6.41
C GLY A 207 9.14 -13.70 5.95
N GLY A 208 8.04 -14.46 5.80
CA GLY A 208 6.76 -13.94 5.28
C GLY A 208 6.20 -12.79 6.14
N ASP A 209 6.19 -12.97 7.45
CA ASP A 209 5.71 -12.00 8.45
C ASP A 209 6.86 -11.37 9.27
N GLY A 210 8.09 -11.53 8.82
CA GLY A 210 9.27 -11.07 9.52
C GLY A 210 9.53 -9.56 9.41
N PRO A 211 10.65 -9.09 9.96
CA PRO A 211 11.02 -7.68 9.92
C PRO A 211 11.25 -7.20 8.48
N ALA A 212 10.93 -5.94 8.23
CA ALA A 212 11.28 -5.28 6.98
C ALA A 212 12.79 -4.96 6.98
N VAL A 213 13.51 -5.49 5.99
CA VAL A 213 14.97 -5.35 5.87
C VAL A 213 15.39 -4.47 4.70
N ALA A 214 14.48 -4.15 3.79
CA ALA A 214 14.71 -3.19 2.73
C ALA A 214 13.40 -2.62 2.20
N ASP A 215 13.43 -1.40 1.68
CA ASP A 215 12.35 -0.75 0.97
C ASP A 215 12.83 -0.04 -0.29
N ALA A 216 11.93 0.10 -1.26
CA ALA A 216 12.09 1.02 -2.37
C ALA A 216 10.75 1.64 -2.73
N ARG A 217 10.75 2.93 -3.05
CA ARG A 217 9.56 3.67 -3.41
C ARG A 217 9.76 4.58 -4.59
N PHE A 218 8.69 4.88 -5.28
CA PHE A 218 8.58 6.04 -6.12
C PHE A 218 7.45 6.96 -5.64
N VAL A 219 7.62 8.26 -5.90
CA VAL A 219 6.56 9.27 -5.80
C VAL A 219 6.50 9.95 -7.15
N ARG A 220 5.33 9.90 -7.80
CA ARG A 220 5.09 10.53 -9.11
C ARG A 220 5.17 12.03 -8.99
N ASP A 221 5.74 12.69 -10.00
CA ASP A 221 5.79 14.14 -10.06
C ASP A 221 4.42 14.72 -10.41
N GLU A 222 4.00 15.75 -9.68
CA GLU A 222 2.71 16.43 -9.93
C GLU A 222 2.69 17.12 -11.31
N ASP A 223 3.82 17.69 -11.74
CA ASP A 223 3.95 18.45 -12.99
C ASP A 223 4.25 17.56 -14.23
N ASP A 224 4.80 16.36 -14.02
CA ASP A 224 5.14 15.39 -15.09
C ASP A 224 4.73 13.96 -14.68
N PRO A 225 3.52 13.51 -15.01
CA PRO A 225 3.04 12.18 -14.63
C PRO A 225 3.83 11.01 -15.23
N THR A 226 4.75 11.28 -16.16
CA THR A 226 5.66 10.28 -16.73
C THR A 226 6.99 10.17 -15.99
N SER A 227 7.19 10.98 -14.94
CA SER A 227 8.40 11.05 -14.12
C SER A 227 8.09 10.76 -12.65
N ALA A 228 9.06 10.22 -11.91
CA ALA A 228 8.91 9.99 -10.48
C ALA A 228 10.24 10.10 -9.72
N GLU A 229 10.17 10.65 -8.49
CA GLU A 229 11.29 10.60 -7.55
C GLU A 229 11.39 9.22 -6.93
N VAL A 230 12.62 8.64 -6.92
CA VAL A 230 12.85 7.32 -6.33
C VAL A 230 13.78 7.38 -5.13
N ALA A 231 13.53 6.48 -4.19
CA ALA A 231 14.40 6.30 -3.06
C ALA A 231 14.33 4.85 -2.56
N LEU A 232 15.44 4.35 -2.03
CA LEU A 232 15.51 3.00 -1.49
C LEU A 232 16.42 2.94 -0.27
N THR A 233 16.20 1.92 0.56
CA THR A 233 17.02 1.63 1.74
C THR A 233 17.22 0.12 1.86
N VAL A 234 18.41 -0.30 2.25
CA VAL A 234 18.72 -1.70 2.57
C VAL A 234 19.42 -1.74 3.93
N ALA A 235 18.92 -2.56 4.83
CA ALA A 235 19.51 -2.77 6.15
C ALA A 235 20.95 -3.25 6.05
N ASP A 236 21.80 -2.79 6.97
CA ASP A 236 23.26 -2.96 6.87
C ASP A 236 23.67 -4.42 6.71
N ALA A 237 23.06 -5.33 7.44
CA ALA A 237 23.34 -6.77 7.37
C ALA A 237 22.96 -7.41 6.01
N TYR A 238 22.13 -6.76 5.21
CA TYR A 238 21.62 -7.24 3.93
C TYR A 238 22.22 -6.50 2.72
N GLN A 239 23.07 -5.52 2.96
CA GLN A 239 23.82 -4.82 1.89
C GLN A 239 24.82 -5.76 1.21
N GLY A 240 25.15 -5.45 -0.05
CA GLY A 240 26.05 -6.28 -0.85
C GLY A 240 25.46 -7.58 -1.40
N ARG A 241 24.18 -7.91 -1.09
CA ARG A 241 23.51 -9.14 -1.52
C ARG A 241 22.66 -8.97 -2.79
N GLY A 242 22.76 -7.85 -3.49
CA GLY A 242 21.98 -7.57 -4.71
C GLY A 242 20.60 -6.95 -4.49
N LEU A 243 20.12 -6.80 -3.24
CA LEU A 243 18.76 -6.30 -2.94
C LEU A 243 18.51 -4.88 -3.49
N GLY A 244 19.50 -3.97 -3.46
CA GLY A 244 19.32 -2.64 -4.03
C GLY A 244 19.03 -2.68 -5.53
N THR A 245 19.70 -3.57 -6.27
CA THR A 245 19.45 -3.75 -7.71
C THR A 245 18.08 -4.38 -7.96
N LEU A 246 17.72 -5.44 -7.22
CA LEU A 246 16.42 -6.07 -7.30
C LEU A 246 15.29 -5.06 -7.04
N LEU A 247 15.40 -4.29 -5.96
CA LEU A 247 14.40 -3.28 -5.58
C LEU A 247 14.25 -2.19 -6.65
N LEU A 248 15.35 -1.69 -7.20
CA LEU A 248 15.30 -0.68 -8.26
C LEU A 248 14.62 -1.24 -9.52
N VAL A 249 14.92 -2.49 -9.89
CA VAL A 249 14.29 -3.17 -11.02
C VAL A 249 12.81 -3.44 -10.75
N ALA A 250 12.44 -3.94 -9.57
CA ALA A 250 11.05 -4.15 -9.19
C ALA A 250 10.26 -2.83 -9.20
N LEU A 251 10.89 -1.74 -8.76
CA LEU A 251 10.30 -0.41 -8.79
C LEU A 251 10.09 0.08 -10.23
N ALA A 252 11.07 -0.16 -11.12
CA ALA A 252 10.96 0.16 -12.54
C ALA A 252 9.81 -0.59 -13.22
N ILE A 253 9.61 -1.86 -12.88
CA ILE A 253 8.48 -2.66 -13.37
C ILE A 253 7.14 -2.03 -12.92
N ALA A 254 6.98 -1.73 -11.62
CA ALA A 254 5.77 -1.11 -11.10
C ALA A 254 5.49 0.26 -11.75
N ALA A 255 6.52 1.08 -11.89
CA ALA A 255 6.44 2.40 -12.53
C ALA A 255 6.01 2.30 -14.01
N ARG A 256 6.56 1.35 -14.77
CA ARG A 256 6.18 1.13 -16.18
C ARG A 256 4.74 0.63 -16.32
N VAL A 257 4.26 -0.18 -15.38
CA VAL A 257 2.85 -0.62 -15.33
C VAL A 257 1.92 0.59 -15.31
N ASP A 258 2.30 1.66 -14.62
CA ASP A 258 1.49 2.87 -14.46
C ASP A 258 1.95 4.04 -15.37
N GLY A 259 2.68 3.75 -16.42
CA GLY A 259 3.05 4.71 -17.46
C GLY A 259 4.19 5.66 -17.10
N ILE A 260 4.83 5.54 -15.96
CA ILE A 260 6.05 6.27 -15.60
C ILE A 260 7.20 5.77 -16.48
N ARG A 261 7.99 6.69 -17.05
CA ARG A 261 9.07 6.39 -17.99
C ARG A 261 10.43 6.88 -17.54
N ARG A 262 10.46 7.74 -16.52
CA ARG A 262 11.70 8.35 -16.02
C ARG A 262 11.74 8.30 -14.51
N PHE A 263 12.91 7.97 -13.99
CA PHE A 263 13.23 8.13 -12.58
C PHE A 263 14.22 9.25 -12.35
N HIS A 264 14.06 9.97 -11.25
CA HIS A 264 15.08 10.86 -10.71
C HIS A 264 15.27 10.63 -9.22
N ALA A 265 16.40 11.06 -8.68
CA ALA A 265 16.67 10.97 -7.25
C ALA A 265 17.62 12.09 -6.80
N ARG A 266 17.57 12.39 -5.51
CA ARG A 266 18.51 13.26 -4.82
C ARG A 266 19.38 12.41 -3.90
N VAL A 267 20.67 12.45 -4.10
CA VAL A 267 21.65 11.56 -3.44
C VAL A 267 22.74 12.41 -2.79
N LEU A 268 23.13 12.06 -1.56
CA LEU A 268 24.32 12.69 -0.95
C LEU A 268 25.57 12.37 -1.78
N SER A 269 26.43 13.35 -1.98
CA SER A 269 27.66 13.20 -2.77
C SER A 269 28.62 12.17 -2.17
N ASP A 270 28.54 11.95 -0.84
CA ASP A 270 29.30 10.96 -0.08
C ASP A 270 28.56 9.62 0.11
N ASN A 271 27.69 9.25 -0.84
CA ASN A 271 26.95 7.98 -0.82
C ASN A 271 27.42 7.00 -1.91
N PRO A 272 28.56 6.28 -1.70
CA PRO A 272 29.11 5.36 -2.70
C PRO A 272 28.14 4.25 -3.12
N PRO A 273 27.34 3.62 -2.21
CA PRO A 273 26.37 2.60 -2.61
C PRO A 273 25.32 3.10 -3.62
N ALA A 274 24.78 4.31 -3.41
CA ALA A 274 23.82 4.88 -4.35
C ALA A 274 24.47 5.24 -5.69
N ARG A 275 25.71 5.72 -5.68
CA ARG A 275 26.47 5.97 -6.93
C ARG A 275 26.69 4.68 -7.71
N ALA A 276 27.17 3.62 -7.04
CA ALA A 276 27.37 2.33 -7.69
C ALA A 276 26.08 1.71 -8.25
N LEU A 277 24.94 1.98 -7.60
CA LEU A 277 23.63 1.56 -8.12
C LEU A 277 23.23 2.38 -9.35
N GLY A 278 23.41 3.72 -9.31
CA GLY A 278 23.13 4.60 -10.44
C GLY A 278 24.00 4.26 -11.67
N GLU A 279 25.26 3.91 -11.49
CA GLU A 279 26.15 3.48 -12.57
C GLU A 279 25.67 2.20 -13.26
N LYS A 280 25.11 1.24 -12.49
CA LYS A 280 24.54 0.00 -13.05
C LYS A 280 23.34 0.23 -13.97
N VAL A 281 22.60 1.31 -13.75
CA VAL A 281 21.41 1.67 -14.53
C VAL A 281 21.68 2.84 -15.50
N ASN A 282 22.94 3.17 -15.73
CA ASN A 282 23.39 4.27 -16.60
C ASN A 282 22.73 5.61 -16.27
N ALA A 283 22.50 5.89 -14.98
CA ALA A 283 21.91 7.14 -14.53
C ALA A 283 22.81 8.34 -14.86
N ARG A 284 22.20 9.44 -15.30
CA ARG A 284 22.90 10.69 -15.56
C ARG A 284 23.01 11.47 -14.25
N TRP A 285 24.21 11.98 -13.96
CA TRP A 285 24.50 12.75 -12.75
C TRP A 285 24.52 14.24 -13.07
N GLY A 286 23.77 15.02 -12.30
CA GLY A 286 23.78 16.48 -12.35
C GLY A 286 24.93 17.10 -11.57
N GLN A 287 24.89 18.41 -11.40
CA GLN A 287 25.86 19.14 -10.58
C GLN A 287 25.58 18.94 -9.09
N GLU A 288 26.64 18.93 -8.29
CA GLU A 288 26.55 18.90 -6.84
C GLU A 288 26.18 20.29 -6.31
N GLU A 289 25.14 20.33 -5.48
CA GLU A 289 24.75 21.53 -4.72
C GLU A 289 24.62 21.17 -3.24
N TYR A 290 25.38 21.85 -2.39
CA TYR A 290 25.34 21.67 -0.93
C TYR A 290 25.51 20.21 -0.46
N GLY A 291 26.35 19.44 -1.13
CA GLY A 291 26.61 18.04 -0.80
C GLY A 291 25.55 17.06 -1.31
N VAL A 292 24.61 17.53 -2.14
CA VAL A 292 23.58 16.70 -2.79
C VAL A 292 23.77 16.73 -4.30
N ILE A 293 23.69 15.56 -4.92
CA ILE A 293 23.73 15.40 -6.37
C ILE A 293 22.37 14.90 -6.84
N THR A 294 21.84 15.50 -7.88
CA THR A 294 20.66 14.97 -8.57
C THR A 294 21.07 13.93 -9.59
N THR A 295 20.25 12.91 -9.75
CA THR A 295 20.43 11.90 -10.80
C THR A 295 19.11 11.66 -11.49
N ALA A 296 19.13 11.36 -12.79
CA ALA A 296 17.97 11.00 -13.56
C ALA A 296 18.33 9.96 -14.64
N GLY A 297 17.35 9.14 -15.00
CA GLY A 297 17.49 8.14 -16.05
C GLY A 297 16.14 7.69 -16.58
N ASP A 298 16.11 7.32 -17.84
CA ASP A 298 14.93 6.70 -18.44
C ASP A 298 14.84 5.25 -17.94
N ILE A 299 13.63 4.81 -17.64
CA ILE A 299 13.37 3.42 -17.23
C ILE A 299 13.49 2.54 -18.48
N PRO A 300 14.38 1.53 -18.51
CA PRO A 300 14.52 0.60 -19.63
C PRO A 300 13.22 -0.11 -19.95
N ASP A 301 13.11 -0.70 -21.14
CA ASP A 301 12.02 -1.60 -21.45
C ASP A 301 12.09 -2.85 -20.57
N LEU A 302 10.92 -3.43 -20.25
CA LEU A 302 10.85 -4.52 -19.27
C LEU A 302 11.72 -5.73 -19.68
N ASP A 303 11.90 -5.95 -21.00
CA ASP A 303 12.72 -7.05 -21.54
C ASP A 303 14.23 -6.84 -21.35
N ASP A 304 14.66 -5.59 -21.17
CA ASP A 304 16.07 -5.23 -20.97
C ASP A 304 16.47 -5.20 -19.48
N LEU A 305 15.52 -5.45 -18.57
CA LEU A 305 15.80 -5.44 -17.14
C LEU A 305 16.56 -6.71 -16.71
N PRO A 306 17.57 -6.59 -15.81
CA PRO A 306 18.43 -7.71 -15.39
C PRO A 306 17.74 -8.62 -14.38
N LEU A 307 16.63 -9.23 -14.76
CA LEU A 307 15.90 -10.25 -13.98
C LEU A 307 15.50 -11.41 -14.87
N ASP A 308 15.43 -12.59 -14.28
CA ASP A 308 14.84 -13.75 -14.97
C ASP A 308 13.35 -13.48 -15.30
N TYR A 309 12.89 -14.14 -16.35
CA TYR A 309 11.54 -13.93 -16.88
C TYR A 309 10.44 -14.22 -15.85
N ASP A 310 10.57 -15.30 -15.08
CA ASP A 310 9.52 -15.70 -14.13
C ASP A 310 9.39 -14.73 -12.97
N THR A 311 10.50 -14.27 -12.40
CA THR A 311 10.52 -13.25 -11.34
C THR A 311 9.97 -11.92 -11.86
N ARG A 312 10.37 -11.51 -13.07
CA ARG A 312 9.83 -10.29 -13.70
C ARG A 312 8.32 -10.36 -13.88
N LEU A 313 7.82 -11.48 -14.42
CA LEU A 313 6.39 -11.67 -14.63
C LEU A 313 5.59 -11.62 -13.31
N ARG A 314 6.11 -12.24 -12.24
CA ARG A 314 5.47 -12.19 -10.91
C ARG A 314 5.42 -10.76 -10.36
N ILE A 315 6.51 -10.02 -10.45
CA ILE A 315 6.56 -8.62 -9.99
C ILE A 315 5.56 -7.77 -10.79
N GLU A 316 5.50 -7.94 -12.11
CA GLU A 316 4.56 -7.24 -12.97
C GLU A 316 3.11 -7.58 -12.64
N GLN A 317 2.79 -8.85 -12.42
CA GLN A 317 1.45 -9.29 -12.01
C GLN A 317 1.03 -8.67 -10.67
N VAL A 318 1.90 -8.69 -9.67
CA VAL A 318 1.62 -8.09 -8.37
C VAL A 318 1.43 -6.58 -8.50
N ALA A 319 2.29 -5.89 -9.23
CA ALA A 319 2.14 -4.45 -9.48
C ALA A 319 0.80 -4.12 -10.14
N ARG A 320 0.41 -4.86 -11.20
CA ARG A 320 -0.88 -4.68 -11.88
C ARG A 320 -2.07 -4.94 -10.95
N GLN A 321 -2.01 -5.99 -10.12
CA GLN A 321 -3.09 -6.33 -9.19
C GLN A 321 -3.37 -5.21 -8.17
N VAL A 322 -2.35 -4.43 -7.79
CA VAL A 322 -2.48 -3.35 -6.82
C VAL A 322 -2.80 -2.02 -7.52
N ILE A 323 -2.02 -1.66 -8.54
CA ILE A 323 -2.13 -0.38 -9.25
C ILE A 323 -3.49 -0.29 -9.98
N HIS A 324 -3.82 -1.31 -10.76
CA HIS A 324 -5.04 -1.39 -11.55
C HIS A 324 -6.18 -2.13 -10.85
N ALA A 325 -6.18 -2.13 -9.52
CA ALA A 325 -7.17 -2.87 -8.74
C ALA A 325 -8.62 -2.45 -9.01
N PHE A 326 -8.84 -1.21 -9.47
CA PHE A 326 -10.16 -0.58 -9.65
C PHE A 326 -10.33 0.07 -11.04
N ASP A 327 -9.50 -0.29 -12.03
CA ASP A 327 -9.62 0.15 -13.41
C ASP A 327 -10.72 -0.63 -14.16
#